data_6647b37b93ee9ff03b31e0d091e2f29d
#
_entry.id   6647b37b93ee9ff03b31e0d091e2f29d
#
_cell.length_a   1.000
_cell.length_b   1.000
_cell.length_c   1.000
_cell.angle_alpha   90.00
_cell.angle_beta   90.00
_cell.angle_gamma   90.00
#
_symmetry.space_group_name_H-M   'P 1'
#
loop_
_entity.id
_entity.type
_entity.pdbx_description
1 polymer ?
#
loop_
_entity_poly.entity_id
_entity_poly.type
_entity_poly.pdbx_seq_one_letter_code
_entity_poly.pdbx_strand_id
1 'polypeptide(L)'
;MTDILFAEDDAGIREWTSLALEGATSRVRAVADGAAALKAYEEKTPDIIILDVMMPKVSGWDVLTEIRKKDKATPIMMLTAKTAEADKVTGLGLGADDYLAKPFGVAELRARVAALLRRAAVSSVPVAAKSSSFEVGSHTVDTKRSVLTDRSGAETELTQLELGILQHLHAHRGEIVSRDSLLAGIWGNAYQGTNRTIDTRLARLRQKLGEDAALVETVYGSGYRMR
;
A
#
# COMPACT_ATOMS: atom_id res chain seq x y z
N MET A 1 -3.35 -9.70 18.29
CA MET A 1 -1.95 -10.09 18.01
C MET A 1 -1.79 -9.98 16.51
N THR A 2 -0.88 -9.13 16.04
CA THR A 2 -0.65 -8.87 14.62
C THR A 2 -0.03 -10.09 13.94
N ASP A 3 -0.64 -10.55 12.85
CA ASP A 3 -0.20 -11.71 12.05
C ASP A 3 0.54 -11.20 10.80
N ILE A 4 1.83 -11.46 10.70
CA ILE A 4 2.71 -11.03 9.63
C ILE A 4 3.06 -12.25 8.77
N LEU A 5 2.70 -12.25 7.49
CA LEU A 5 3.19 -13.22 6.52
C LEU A 5 4.46 -12.68 5.86
N PHE A 6 5.56 -13.38 6.00
CA PHE A 6 6.85 -12.99 5.44
C PHE A 6 7.42 -14.07 4.51
N ALA A 7 7.68 -13.74 3.26
CA ALA A 7 8.27 -14.62 2.26
C ALA A 7 9.64 -14.10 1.82
N GLU A 8 10.66 -14.95 1.97
CA GLU A 8 12.07 -14.68 1.68
C GLU A 8 12.79 -16.00 1.43
N ASP A 9 13.51 -16.16 0.33
CA ASP A 9 14.21 -17.40 0.00
C ASP A 9 15.54 -17.56 0.74
N ASP A 10 16.26 -16.46 1.02
CA ASP A 10 17.48 -16.51 1.84
C ASP A 10 17.15 -16.83 3.30
N ALA A 11 17.68 -17.96 3.78
CA ALA A 11 17.42 -18.45 5.13
C ALA A 11 17.92 -17.50 6.22
N GLY A 12 19.08 -16.86 6.01
CA GLY A 12 19.66 -15.92 6.98
C GLY A 12 18.84 -14.62 7.09
N ILE A 13 18.46 -14.06 5.95
CA ILE A 13 17.60 -12.86 5.92
C ILE A 13 16.23 -13.20 6.51
N ARG A 14 15.68 -14.37 6.18
CA ARG A 14 14.37 -14.81 6.67
C ARG A 14 14.37 -14.96 8.20
N GLU A 15 15.37 -15.64 8.77
CA GLU A 15 15.49 -15.82 10.22
C GLU A 15 15.70 -14.50 10.94
N TRP A 16 16.67 -13.70 10.51
CA TRP A 16 16.99 -12.42 11.13
C TRP A 16 15.80 -11.43 11.07
N THR A 17 15.14 -11.35 9.92
CA THR A 17 13.98 -10.46 9.74
C THR A 17 12.80 -10.92 10.58
N SER A 18 12.57 -12.24 10.67
CA SER A 18 11.50 -12.79 11.51
C SER A 18 11.73 -12.44 12.97
N LEU A 19 12.92 -12.66 13.51
CA LEU A 19 13.28 -12.26 14.88
C LEU A 19 13.12 -10.75 15.10
N ALA A 20 13.47 -9.97 14.09
CA ALA A 20 13.32 -8.52 14.16
C ALA A 20 11.85 -8.06 14.21
N LEU A 21 10.91 -8.78 13.62
CA LEU A 21 9.50 -8.45 13.54
C LEU A 21 8.66 -9.12 14.65
N GLU A 22 9.14 -10.19 15.23
CA GLU A 22 8.47 -10.85 16.35
C GLU A 22 8.49 -10.00 17.62
N GLY A 23 7.44 -10.11 18.41
CA GLY A 23 7.30 -9.40 19.68
C GLY A 23 6.07 -9.83 20.47
N ALA A 24 5.84 -9.22 21.62
CA ALA A 24 4.71 -9.56 22.49
C ALA A 24 3.33 -9.43 21.81
N THR A 25 3.24 -8.59 20.80
CA THR A 25 1.98 -8.29 20.09
C THR A 25 2.00 -8.70 18.62
N SER A 26 3.07 -9.31 18.11
CA SER A 26 3.23 -9.70 16.71
C SER A 26 3.75 -11.13 16.59
N ARG A 27 3.21 -11.86 15.61
CA ARG A 27 3.62 -13.20 15.20
C ARG A 27 4.01 -13.17 13.72
N VAL A 28 5.13 -13.81 13.39
CA VAL A 28 5.60 -13.93 12.01
C VAL A 28 5.37 -15.35 11.50
N ARG A 29 4.72 -15.50 10.37
CA ARG A 29 4.67 -16.72 9.58
C ARG A 29 5.64 -16.57 8.44
N ALA A 30 6.86 -17.09 8.64
CA ALA A 30 7.92 -17.00 7.65
C ALA A 30 7.90 -18.21 6.71
N VAL A 31 8.00 -17.96 5.41
CA VAL A 31 8.00 -18.99 4.35
C VAL A 31 9.16 -18.75 3.39
N ALA A 32 9.60 -19.80 2.71
CA ALA A 32 10.84 -19.80 1.95
C ALA A 32 10.65 -19.50 0.45
N ASP A 33 9.42 -19.46 -0.06
CA ASP A 33 9.14 -19.21 -1.47
C ASP A 33 7.73 -18.67 -1.70
N GLY A 34 7.46 -18.21 -2.93
CA GLY A 34 6.18 -17.63 -3.29
C GLY A 34 5.01 -18.61 -3.29
N ALA A 35 5.23 -19.89 -3.58
CA ALA A 35 4.17 -20.89 -3.55
C ALA A 35 3.72 -21.15 -2.11
N ALA A 36 4.67 -21.24 -1.18
CA ALA A 36 4.40 -21.34 0.25
C ALA A 36 3.70 -20.07 0.77
N ALA A 37 4.03 -18.90 0.24
CA ALA A 37 3.37 -17.63 0.60
C ALA A 37 1.89 -17.64 0.19
N LEU A 38 1.57 -18.04 -1.04
CA LEU A 38 0.19 -18.15 -1.52
C LEU A 38 -0.62 -19.15 -0.67
N LYS A 39 -0.04 -20.31 -0.38
CA LYS A 39 -0.67 -21.32 0.48
C LYS A 39 -0.94 -20.78 1.88
N ALA A 40 0.05 -20.15 2.51
CA ALA A 40 -0.07 -19.60 3.85
C ALA A 40 -1.11 -18.46 3.91
N TYR A 41 -1.24 -17.68 2.84
CA TYR A 41 -2.28 -16.65 2.69
C TYR A 41 -3.68 -17.28 2.59
N GLU A 42 -3.85 -18.35 1.81
CA GLU A 42 -5.13 -19.05 1.67
C GLU A 42 -5.59 -19.74 2.97
N GLU A 43 -4.64 -20.27 3.75
CA GLU A 43 -4.93 -20.85 5.05
C GLU A 43 -5.46 -19.82 6.05
N LYS A 44 -4.87 -18.62 6.05
CA LYS A 44 -5.28 -17.54 6.93
C LYS A 44 -4.80 -16.20 6.38
N THR A 45 -5.72 -15.28 6.12
CA THR A 45 -5.39 -13.90 5.74
C THR A 45 -4.61 -13.20 6.86
N PRO A 46 -3.40 -12.66 6.59
CA PRO A 46 -2.60 -11.94 7.58
C PRO A 46 -3.03 -10.48 7.71
N ASP A 47 -2.55 -9.79 8.74
CA ASP A 47 -2.72 -8.34 8.90
C ASP A 47 -1.79 -7.54 7.99
N ILE A 48 -0.66 -8.13 7.57
CA ILE A 48 0.30 -7.55 6.62
C ILE A 48 1.10 -8.67 5.94
N ILE A 49 1.49 -8.43 4.69
CA ILE A 49 2.34 -9.32 3.90
C ILE A 49 3.64 -8.59 3.55
N ILE A 50 4.77 -9.28 3.71
CA ILE A 50 6.09 -8.80 3.31
C ILE A 50 6.66 -9.83 2.34
N LEU A 51 7.00 -9.42 1.12
CA LEU A 51 7.45 -10.31 0.05
C LEU A 51 8.81 -9.88 -0.48
N ASP A 52 9.76 -10.78 -0.50
CA ASP A 52 10.92 -10.59 -1.36
C ASP A 52 10.51 -10.68 -2.83
N VAL A 53 11.05 -9.79 -3.64
CA VAL A 53 10.82 -9.77 -5.09
C VAL A 53 11.45 -10.98 -5.77
N MET A 54 12.68 -11.31 -5.39
CA MET A 54 13.54 -12.26 -6.11
C MET A 54 13.49 -13.65 -5.49
N MET A 55 12.32 -14.27 -5.48
CA MET A 55 12.15 -15.66 -5.05
C MET A 55 12.15 -16.61 -6.25
N PRO A 56 12.68 -17.84 -6.10
CA PRO A 56 12.69 -18.84 -7.17
C PRO A 56 11.30 -19.39 -7.46
N LYS A 57 11.05 -19.79 -8.69
CA LYS A 57 9.79 -20.38 -9.23
C LYS A 57 8.61 -19.40 -9.28
N VAL A 58 8.17 -18.90 -8.15
CA VAL A 58 7.08 -17.91 -8.02
C VAL A 58 7.67 -16.66 -7.39
N SER A 59 7.81 -15.61 -8.18
CA SER A 59 8.37 -14.34 -7.72
C SER A 59 7.42 -13.62 -6.77
N GLY A 60 7.96 -12.68 -5.96
CA GLY A 60 7.11 -11.83 -5.12
C GLY A 60 6.11 -11.00 -5.93
N TRP A 61 6.41 -10.68 -7.19
CA TRP A 61 5.47 -10.01 -8.10
C TRP A 61 4.29 -10.89 -8.47
N ASP A 62 4.54 -12.17 -8.73
CA ASP A 62 3.48 -13.12 -9.04
C ASP A 62 2.58 -13.32 -7.82
N VAL A 63 3.16 -13.47 -6.63
CA VAL A 63 2.42 -13.56 -5.36
C VAL A 63 1.56 -12.32 -5.14
N LEU A 64 2.14 -11.12 -5.28
CA LEU A 64 1.41 -9.85 -5.18
C LEU A 64 0.22 -9.81 -6.15
N THR A 65 0.46 -10.16 -7.41
CA THR A 65 -0.55 -10.14 -8.46
C THR A 65 -1.70 -11.09 -8.14
N GLU A 66 -1.41 -12.32 -7.73
CA GLU A 66 -2.43 -13.32 -7.38
C GLU A 66 -3.25 -12.88 -6.16
N ILE A 67 -2.61 -12.37 -5.10
CA ILE A 67 -3.33 -11.87 -3.93
C ILE A 67 -4.21 -10.68 -4.31
N ARG A 68 -3.70 -9.73 -5.11
CA ARG A 68 -4.45 -8.53 -5.51
C ARG A 68 -5.65 -8.78 -6.42
N LYS A 69 -5.76 -9.97 -7.03
CA LYS A 69 -7.00 -10.39 -7.71
C LYS A 69 -8.15 -10.59 -6.73
N LYS A 70 -7.85 -11.01 -5.49
CA LYS A 70 -8.85 -11.40 -4.48
C LYS A 70 -8.92 -10.42 -3.31
N ASP A 71 -7.84 -9.70 -3.00
CA ASP A 71 -7.70 -8.85 -1.82
C ASP A 71 -6.97 -7.55 -2.14
N LYS A 72 -7.68 -6.44 -2.00
CA LYS A 72 -7.15 -5.07 -2.15
C LYS A 72 -6.85 -4.41 -0.81
N ALA A 73 -7.29 -5.02 0.29
CA ALA A 73 -7.29 -4.42 1.63
C ALA A 73 -6.01 -4.74 2.43
N THR A 74 -5.57 -6.00 2.41
CA THR A 74 -4.38 -6.41 3.16
C THR A 74 -3.14 -5.65 2.66
N PRO A 75 -2.43 -4.92 3.53
CA PRO A 75 -1.22 -4.20 3.12
C PRO A 75 -0.11 -5.17 2.70
N ILE A 76 0.56 -4.85 1.58
CA ILE A 76 1.67 -5.64 1.05
C ILE A 76 2.90 -4.75 0.87
N MET A 77 4.00 -5.12 1.53
CA MET A 77 5.32 -4.52 1.38
C MET A 77 6.22 -5.42 0.53
N MET A 78 6.93 -4.84 -0.43
CA MET A 78 7.92 -5.55 -1.25
C MET A 78 9.33 -5.26 -0.76
N LEU A 79 10.16 -6.30 -0.62
CA LEU A 79 11.59 -6.18 -0.42
C LEU A 79 12.29 -6.31 -1.78
N THR A 80 13.16 -5.38 -2.14
CA THR A 80 13.77 -5.35 -3.47
C THR A 80 15.26 -5.03 -3.43
N ALA A 81 16.02 -5.53 -4.39
CA ALA A 81 17.41 -5.13 -4.54
C ALA A 81 17.52 -3.66 -4.96
N LYS A 82 18.56 -2.96 -4.49
CA LYS A 82 18.77 -1.51 -4.67
C LYS A 82 18.86 -1.06 -6.14
N THR A 83 19.14 -1.98 -7.05
CA THR A 83 19.42 -1.71 -8.48
C THR A 83 18.19 -1.73 -9.39
N ALA A 84 17.04 -2.14 -8.88
CA ALA A 84 15.83 -2.34 -9.67
C ALA A 84 14.90 -1.11 -9.68
N GLU A 85 15.37 0.01 -10.25
CA GLU A 85 14.47 1.17 -10.49
C GLU A 85 13.31 0.82 -11.44
N ALA A 86 13.58 -0.05 -12.42
CA ALA A 86 12.55 -0.58 -13.32
C ALA A 86 11.53 -1.46 -12.58
N ASP A 87 11.97 -2.27 -11.60
CA ASP A 87 11.10 -3.12 -10.80
C ASP A 87 10.18 -2.30 -9.89
N LYS A 88 10.64 -1.15 -9.38
CA LYS A 88 9.80 -0.23 -8.59
C LYS A 88 8.66 0.36 -9.41
N VAL A 89 8.91 0.69 -10.69
CA VAL A 89 7.87 1.23 -11.59
C VAL A 89 6.87 0.13 -11.95
N THR A 90 7.34 -1.07 -12.27
CA THR A 90 6.50 -2.22 -12.59
C THR A 90 5.66 -2.66 -11.39
N GLY A 91 6.27 -2.76 -10.23
CA GLY A 91 5.59 -3.28 -9.04
C GLY A 91 4.66 -2.26 -8.37
N LEU A 92 4.94 -0.97 -8.45
CA LEU A 92 3.98 0.09 -8.10
C LEU A 92 2.73 -0.04 -8.96
N GLY A 93 2.92 -0.50 -10.21
CA GLY A 93 1.90 -0.91 -11.15
C GLY A 93 1.05 -2.10 -10.66
N LEU A 94 1.52 -3.00 -9.83
CA LEU A 94 0.85 -4.25 -9.42
C LEU A 94 0.07 -4.18 -8.10
N GLY A 95 0.16 -3.09 -7.33
CA GLY A 95 -0.68 -2.92 -6.15
C GLY A 95 0.02 -3.08 -4.80
N ALA A 96 1.35 -3.13 -4.72
CA ALA A 96 2.07 -3.09 -3.44
C ALA A 96 1.84 -1.77 -2.71
N ASP A 97 1.84 -1.75 -1.39
CA ASP A 97 1.58 -0.56 -0.57
C ASP A 97 2.86 0.15 -0.15
N ASP A 98 3.99 -0.56 -0.08
CA ASP A 98 5.31 0.01 0.20
C ASP A 98 6.43 -0.84 -0.40
N TYR A 99 7.63 -0.25 -0.47
CA TYR A 99 8.87 -0.87 -0.97
C TYR A 99 10.01 -0.57 -0.03
N LEU A 100 10.80 -1.59 0.28
CA LEU A 100 12.02 -1.45 1.07
C LEU A 100 13.20 -2.06 0.31
N ALA A 101 14.22 -1.24 0.06
CA ALA A 101 15.42 -1.70 -0.66
C ALA A 101 16.36 -2.47 0.26
N LYS A 102 16.84 -3.62 -0.20
CA LYS A 102 17.93 -4.38 0.43
C LYS A 102 19.30 -3.74 0.12
N PRO A 103 20.24 -3.63 1.06
CA PRO A 103 20.10 -3.98 2.49
C PRO A 103 19.32 -2.91 3.27
N PHE A 104 18.54 -3.33 4.24
CA PHE A 104 17.70 -2.45 5.08
C PHE A 104 18.03 -2.60 6.57
N GLY A 105 17.74 -1.55 7.33
CA GLY A 105 17.86 -1.57 8.78
C GLY A 105 16.58 -2.06 9.47
N VAL A 106 16.71 -2.73 10.63
CA VAL A 106 15.57 -3.18 11.45
C VAL A 106 14.63 -2.02 11.81
N ALA A 107 15.20 -0.88 12.19
CA ALA A 107 14.42 0.29 12.58
C ALA A 107 13.53 0.79 11.44
N GLU A 108 14.06 0.84 10.20
CA GLU A 108 13.32 1.24 9.03
C GLU A 108 12.21 0.24 8.70
N LEU A 109 12.52 -1.07 8.68
CA LEU A 109 11.55 -2.11 8.45
C LEU A 109 10.38 -2.02 9.45
N ARG A 110 10.67 -1.96 10.75
CA ARG A 110 9.65 -1.83 11.79
C ARG A 110 8.79 -0.56 11.65
N ALA A 111 9.41 0.57 11.35
CA ALA A 111 8.69 1.82 11.15
C ALA A 111 7.70 1.75 9.97
N ARG A 112 8.10 1.12 8.86
CA ARG A 112 7.26 0.92 7.69
C ARG A 112 6.12 -0.07 7.95
N VAL A 113 6.41 -1.20 8.58
CA VAL A 113 5.38 -2.17 9.01
C VAL A 113 4.35 -1.52 9.93
N ALA A 114 4.79 -0.77 10.93
CA ALA A 114 3.89 -0.05 11.84
C ALA A 114 3.04 1.00 11.11
N ALA A 115 3.60 1.70 10.12
CA ALA A 115 2.85 2.67 9.31
C ALA A 115 1.78 1.99 8.45
N LEU A 116 2.07 0.83 7.84
CA LEU A 116 1.13 0.05 7.06
C LEU A 116 -0.02 -0.48 7.92
N LEU A 117 0.30 -1.08 9.06
CA LEU A 117 -0.69 -1.61 10.00
C LEU A 117 -1.59 -0.51 10.59
N ARG A 118 -1.03 0.65 10.94
CA ARG A 118 -1.81 1.79 11.42
C ARG A 118 -2.84 2.25 10.39
N ARG A 119 -2.50 2.31 9.11
CA ARG A 119 -3.43 2.66 8.02
C ARG A 119 -4.55 1.66 7.89
N ALA A 120 -4.22 0.37 7.88
CA ALA A 120 -5.22 -0.68 7.84
C ALA A 120 -6.18 -0.60 9.04
N ALA A 121 -5.67 -0.31 10.24
CA ALA A 121 -6.47 -0.15 11.45
C ALA A 121 -7.36 1.11 11.41
N VAL A 122 -6.90 2.24 10.89
CA VAL A 122 -7.71 3.48 10.78
C VAL A 122 -8.89 3.28 9.84
N SER A 123 -8.74 2.45 8.80
CA SER A 123 -9.85 2.07 7.92
C SER A 123 -10.89 1.18 8.61
N SER A 124 -10.56 0.55 9.73
CA SER A 124 -11.43 -0.33 10.51
C SER A 124 -12.05 0.32 11.76
N VAL A 125 -11.57 1.50 12.18
CA VAL A 125 -12.16 2.21 13.34
C VAL A 125 -13.34 3.05 12.87
N PRO A 126 -14.54 2.91 13.43
CA PRO A 126 -15.64 3.83 13.17
C PRO A 126 -15.27 5.19 13.77
N VAL A 127 -14.75 6.09 12.96
CA VAL A 127 -14.67 7.50 13.34
C VAL A 127 -16.11 7.98 13.47
N ALA A 128 -16.48 8.41 14.68
CA ALA A 128 -17.80 8.96 14.95
C ALA A 128 -18.15 10.03 13.91
N ALA A 129 -19.24 9.77 13.17
CA ALA A 129 -20.06 10.71 12.40
C ALA A 129 -19.31 11.65 11.43
N LYS A 130 -18.40 11.15 10.59
CA LYS A 130 -18.20 11.73 9.25
C LYS A 130 -18.73 10.71 8.25
N SER A 131 -19.46 11.20 7.24
CA SER A 131 -20.07 10.37 6.19
C SER A 131 -19.09 9.27 5.76
N SER A 132 -19.55 8.02 5.72
CA SER A 132 -18.73 6.89 5.26
C SER A 132 -18.40 6.98 3.76
N SER A 133 -18.78 8.08 3.12
CA SER A 133 -18.56 8.36 1.70
C SER A 133 -18.34 9.86 1.46
N PHE A 134 -17.61 10.16 0.39
CA PHE A 134 -17.43 11.51 -0.15
C PHE A 134 -17.40 11.49 -1.68
N GLU A 135 -17.61 12.64 -2.30
CA GLU A 135 -17.68 12.74 -3.76
C GLU A 135 -16.39 13.30 -4.37
N VAL A 136 -15.99 12.71 -5.50
CA VAL A 136 -14.90 13.19 -6.35
C VAL A 136 -15.44 13.26 -7.78
N GLY A 137 -15.86 14.44 -8.20
CA GLY A 137 -16.52 14.64 -9.48
C GLY A 137 -17.84 13.87 -9.57
N SER A 138 -17.90 12.93 -10.50
CA SER A 138 -19.06 12.07 -10.73
C SER A 138 -19.00 10.76 -9.93
N HIS A 139 -17.96 10.54 -9.15
CA HIS A 139 -17.75 9.32 -8.39
C HIS A 139 -18.06 9.51 -6.91
N THR A 140 -18.62 8.47 -6.30
CA THR A 140 -18.76 8.34 -4.85
C THR A 140 -17.69 7.39 -4.31
N VAL A 141 -16.92 7.83 -3.32
CA VAL A 141 -15.90 7.04 -2.63
C VAL A 141 -16.50 6.49 -1.33
N ASP A 142 -16.70 5.17 -1.23
CA ASP A 142 -17.05 4.49 0.01
C ASP A 142 -15.77 4.16 0.79
N THR A 143 -15.58 4.82 1.93
CA THR A 143 -14.36 4.69 2.73
C THR A 143 -14.29 3.37 3.51
N LYS A 144 -15.44 2.76 3.81
CA LYS A 144 -15.50 1.48 4.53
C LYS A 144 -15.25 0.30 3.62
N ARG A 145 -15.82 0.36 2.41
CA ARG A 145 -15.66 -0.70 1.41
C ARG A 145 -14.42 -0.51 0.56
N SER A 146 -13.75 0.65 0.63
CA SER A 146 -12.64 1.03 -0.25
C SER A 146 -13.02 0.93 -1.73
N VAL A 147 -14.18 1.46 -2.09
CA VAL A 147 -14.75 1.38 -3.43
C VAL A 147 -15.03 2.76 -3.97
N LEU A 148 -14.75 2.94 -5.26
CA LEU A 148 -15.11 4.09 -6.08
C LEU A 148 -16.28 3.66 -6.96
N THR A 149 -17.44 4.33 -6.84
CA THR A 149 -18.64 4.06 -7.64
C THR A 149 -18.87 5.20 -8.61
N ASP A 150 -18.98 4.92 -9.89
CA ASP A 150 -19.30 5.93 -10.92
C ASP A 150 -20.82 6.19 -11.04
N ARG A 151 -21.21 7.12 -11.93
CA ARG A 151 -22.63 7.47 -12.18
C ARG A 151 -23.47 6.30 -12.71
N SER A 152 -22.85 5.32 -13.35
CA SER A 152 -23.55 4.14 -13.86
C SER A 152 -23.79 3.08 -12.77
N GLY A 153 -23.20 3.27 -11.58
CA GLY A 153 -23.19 2.31 -10.50
C GLY A 153 -22.07 1.26 -10.62
N ALA A 154 -21.15 1.42 -11.58
CA ALA A 154 -20.00 0.54 -11.69
C ALA A 154 -19.01 0.79 -10.56
N GLU A 155 -18.62 -0.28 -9.89
CA GLU A 155 -17.73 -0.24 -8.74
C GLU A 155 -16.29 -0.56 -9.13
N THR A 156 -15.35 0.26 -8.68
CA THR A 156 -13.91 0.05 -8.83
C THR A 156 -13.26 0.03 -7.45
N GLU A 157 -12.61 -1.07 -7.11
CA GLU A 157 -11.93 -1.23 -5.82
C GLU A 157 -10.67 -0.36 -5.74
N LEU A 158 -10.48 0.23 -4.57
CA LEU A 158 -9.30 1.03 -4.22
C LEU A 158 -8.40 0.24 -3.26
N THR A 159 -7.10 0.33 -3.46
CA THR A 159 -6.14 -0.09 -2.42
C THR A 159 -6.22 0.91 -1.26
N GLN A 160 -5.76 0.49 -0.07
CA GLN A 160 -5.74 1.36 1.12
C GLN A 160 -4.92 2.63 0.89
N LEU A 161 -3.89 2.53 0.07
CA LEU A 161 -3.06 3.66 -0.30
C LEU A 161 -3.78 4.66 -1.22
N GLU A 162 -4.47 4.16 -2.24
CA GLU A 162 -5.27 4.99 -3.16
C GLU A 162 -6.40 5.69 -2.41
N LEU A 163 -7.08 4.98 -1.52
CA LEU A 163 -8.09 5.55 -0.64
C LEU A 163 -7.48 6.65 0.26
N GLY A 164 -6.35 6.39 0.90
CA GLY A 164 -5.65 7.36 1.74
C GLY A 164 -5.25 8.63 0.98
N ILE A 165 -4.78 8.50 -0.27
CA ILE A 165 -4.47 9.64 -1.14
C ILE A 165 -5.73 10.46 -1.43
N LEU A 166 -6.83 9.80 -1.83
CA LEU A 166 -8.10 10.49 -2.11
C LEU A 166 -8.64 11.22 -0.89
N GLN A 167 -8.64 10.56 0.28
CA GLN A 167 -9.09 11.16 1.54
C GLN A 167 -8.26 12.39 1.91
N HIS A 168 -6.93 12.28 1.79
CA HIS A 168 -6.05 13.40 2.14
C HIS A 168 -6.22 14.59 1.20
N LEU A 169 -6.29 14.35 -0.12
CA LEU A 169 -6.53 15.39 -1.11
C LEU A 169 -7.93 16.00 -0.97
N HIS A 170 -8.94 15.18 -0.66
CA HIS A 170 -10.31 15.67 -0.44
C HIS A 170 -10.41 16.55 0.80
N ALA A 171 -9.72 16.20 1.88
CA ALA A 171 -9.68 17.01 3.11
C ALA A 171 -9.00 18.38 2.91
N HIS A 172 -8.11 18.50 1.89
CA HIS A 172 -7.39 19.72 1.53
C HIS A 172 -7.82 20.23 0.14
N ARG A 173 -9.11 20.06 -0.19
CA ARG A 173 -9.64 20.44 -1.51
C ARG A 173 -9.39 21.91 -1.81
N GLY A 174 -8.89 22.22 -3.01
CA GLY A 174 -8.50 23.56 -3.45
C GLY A 174 -7.08 23.99 -3.04
N GLU A 175 -6.46 23.30 -2.08
CA GLU A 175 -5.09 23.59 -1.62
C GLU A 175 -4.05 22.78 -2.40
N ILE A 176 -2.83 23.31 -2.47
CA ILE A 176 -1.69 22.56 -3.01
C ILE A 176 -1.12 21.72 -1.88
N VAL A 177 -1.21 20.41 -2.01
CA VAL A 177 -0.64 19.44 -1.07
C VAL A 177 0.72 18.97 -1.61
N SER A 178 1.80 19.23 -0.86
CA SER A 178 3.14 18.79 -1.26
C SER A 178 3.25 17.25 -1.22
N ARG A 179 4.22 16.71 -1.97
CA ARG A 179 4.51 15.27 -1.93
C ARG A 179 4.87 14.79 -0.53
N ASP A 180 5.64 15.59 0.19
CA ASP A 180 6.05 15.28 1.56
C ASP A 180 4.86 15.32 2.52
N SER A 181 3.92 16.26 2.34
CA SER A 181 2.68 16.32 3.11
C SER A 181 1.79 15.10 2.86
N LEU A 182 1.66 14.66 1.60
CA LEU A 182 0.95 13.41 1.27
C LEU A 182 1.64 12.19 1.91
N LEU A 183 2.97 12.12 1.81
CA LEU A 183 3.74 11.05 2.45
C LEU A 183 3.54 11.05 3.97
N ALA A 184 3.70 12.20 4.61
CA ALA A 184 3.55 12.34 6.06
C ALA A 184 2.11 12.02 6.50
N GLY A 185 1.10 12.51 5.78
CA GLY A 185 -0.31 12.27 6.07
C GLY A 185 -0.73 10.81 5.92
N ILE A 186 -0.16 10.11 4.94
CA ILE A 186 -0.49 8.73 4.63
C ILE A 186 0.42 7.73 5.36
N TRP A 187 1.73 7.98 5.45
CA TRP A 187 2.71 7.07 6.07
C TRP A 187 3.18 7.51 7.47
N GLY A 188 2.91 8.75 7.85
CA GLY A 188 3.41 9.37 9.09
C GLY A 188 4.79 10.03 8.92
N ASN A 189 5.14 10.93 9.84
CA ASN A 189 6.34 11.77 9.75
C ASN A 189 7.68 11.00 9.74
N ALA A 190 7.69 9.74 10.17
CA ALA A 190 8.90 8.90 10.17
C ALA A 190 9.17 8.21 8.82
N TYR A 191 8.29 8.40 7.82
CA TYR A 191 8.46 7.76 6.52
C TYR A 191 9.49 8.48 5.65
N GLN A 192 10.55 7.78 5.26
CA GLN A 192 11.60 8.28 4.37
C GLN A 192 11.50 7.66 2.95
N GLY A 193 10.29 7.44 2.47
CA GLY A 193 10.05 6.92 1.11
C GLY A 193 10.32 7.94 0.01
N THR A 194 10.40 7.46 -1.23
CA THR A 194 10.64 8.31 -2.39
C THR A 194 9.34 8.94 -2.91
N ASN A 195 9.42 10.18 -3.38
CA ASN A 195 8.30 10.91 -4.01
C ASN A 195 7.69 10.18 -5.21
N ARG A 196 8.45 9.33 -5.91
CA ARG A 196 7.97 8.50 -7.03
C ARG A 196 6.82 7.56 -6.66
N THR A 197 6.73 7.12 -5.40
CA THR A 197 5.64 6.26 -4.94
C THR A 197 4.28 6.97 -5.10
N ILE A 198 4.21 8.25 -4.74
CA ILE A 198 2.99 9.06 -4.90
C ILE A 198 2.65 9.27 -6.37
N ASP A 199 3.63 9.65 -7.19
CA ASP A 199 3.41 9.97 -8.61
C ASP A 199 2.79 8.78 -9.37
N THR A 200 3.30 7.57 -9.13
CA THR A 200 2.77 6.34 -9.76
C THR A 200 1.37 5.99 -9.26
N ARG A 201 1.10 6.19 -7.97
CA ARG A 201 -0.23 5.93 -7.41
C ARG A 201 -1.28 6.90 -7.93
N LEU A 202 -0.91 8.17 -8.04
CA LEU A 202 -1.80 9.18 -8.62
C LEU A 202 -2.08 8.94 -10.09
N ALA A 203 -1.11 8.43 -10.85
CA ALA A 203 -1.35 8.04 -12.25
C ALA A 203 -2.42 6.95 -12.35
N ARG A 204 -2.39 5.93 -11.48
CA ARG A 204 -3.42 4.87 -11.42
C ARG A 204 -4.76 5.37 -10.93
N LEU A 205 -4.73 6.19 -9.90
CA LEU A 205 -5.94 6.79 -9.37
C LEU A 205 -6.67 7.60 -10.45
N ARG A 206 -5.92 8.35 -11.26
CA ARG A 206 -6.47 9.05 -12.43
C ARG A 206 -7.07 8.10 -13.47
N GLN A 207 -6.44 6.94 -13.70
CA GLN A 207 -7.04 5.93 -14.59
C GLN A 207 -8.37 5.40 -14.06
N LYS A 208 -8.49 5.21 -12.73
CA LYS A 208 -9.73 4.77 -12.08
C LYS A 208 -10.81 5.87 -12.07
N LEU A 209 -10.41 7.13 -12.00
CA LEU A 209 -11.32 8.29 -12.07
C LEU A 209 -11.79 8.61 -13.50
N GLY A 210 -11.20 8.02 -14.52
CA GLY A 210 -11.62 8.19 -15.91
C GLY A 210 -11.76 9.65 -16.33
N GLU A 211 -12.97 10.10 -16.66
CA GLU A 211 -13.27 11.48 -17.08
C GLU A 211 -12.98 12.51 -15.97
N ASP A 212 -13.08 12.12 -14.71
CA ASP A 212 -12.80 12.99 -13.55
C ASP A 212 -11.29 13.04 -13.18
N ALA A 213 -10.41 12.39 -13.94
CA ALA A 213 -8.96 12.38 -13.70
C ALA A 213 -8.36 13.79 -13.57
N ALA A 214 -8.92 14.76 -14.30
CA ALA A 214 -8.47 16.16 -14.30
C ALA A 214 -8.73 16.89 -12.96
N LEU A 215 -9.59 16.34 -12.10
CA LEU A 215 -9.84 16.91 -10.77
C LEU A 215 -8.63 16.75 -9.85
N VAL A 216 -7.77 15.77 -10.11
CA VAL A 216 -6.51 15.58 -9.39
C VAL A 216 -5.38 16.09 -10.28
N GLU A 217 -5.05 17.37 -10.15
CA GLU A 217 -4.01 18.00 -10.97
C GLU A 217 -2.61 17.92 -10.35
N THR A 218 -1.60 17.92 -11.21
CA THR A 218 -0.20 18.06 -10.80
C THR A 218 0.19 19.53 -10.86
N VAL A 219 0.64 20.08 -9.74
CA VAL A 219 1.24 21.41 -9.67
C VAL A 219 2.76 21.24 -9.71
N TYR A 220 3.35 21.47 -10.89
CA TYR A 220 4.77 21.24 -11.12
C TYR A 220 5.64 21.95 -10.08
N GLY A 221 6.63 21.24 -9.54
CA GLY A 221 7.54 21.75 -8.51
C GLY A 221 6.92 21.82 -7.09
N SER A 222 5.59 21.78 -6.93
CA SER A 222 4.92 21.99 -5.65
C SER A 222 4.22 20.75 -5.10
N GLY A 223 3.49 19.99 -5.94
CA GLY A 223 2.74 18.82 -5.47
C GLY A 223 1.48 18.54 -6.27
N TYR A 224 0.38 18.31 -5.58
CA TYR A 224 -0.91 17.95 -6.16
C TYR A 224 -2.04 18.77 -5.55
N ARG A 225 -3.11 18.93 -6.30
CA ARG A 225 -4.31 19.63 -5.86
C ARG A 225 -5.55 18.88 -6.35
N MET A 226 -6.54 18.74 -5.48
CA MET A 226 -7.90 18.34 -5.87
C MET A 226 -8.75 19.59 -6.05
N ARG A 227 -9.39 19.72 -7.22
CA ARG A 227 -10.33 20.80 -7.53
C ARG A 227 -11.69 20.57 -6.92
#